data_3dd4276eef525216936e72fe7b0c6f2f
#
_entry.id   3dd4276eef525216936e72fe7b0c6f2f
#
_cell.length_a   1.000
_cell.length_b   1.000
_cell.length_c   1.000
_cell.angle_alpha   90.00
_cell.angle_beta   90.00
_cell.angle_gamma   90.00
#
_symmetry.space_group_name_H-M   'P 1'
#
loop_
_entity.id
_entity.type
_entity.pdbx_description
1 polymer ?
#
loop_
_entity_poly.entity_id
_entity_poly.type
_entity_poly.pdbx_seq_one_letter_code
_entity_poly.pdbx_strand_id
1 'polypeptide(L)'
;MWFAPLLWGLTAAAAEIYVAKDGDDGAAGTLKRPFATLVRARDEARKWNTKGPVTVYVRAGVYDLPETLKLEAQDSRVTWRPYRNEKVTLTAAQTVTGFTPWKAGILKAQAGALHSRQLFYRGRRQHLARYPNYDPQNPYAGGWAYADGKPVPMYQEIPGETRNSFTYKPEDARPWAHPQDGEVFVFPRYNWWNNIVRIQSIDREKRLITLAGNCSYPIRPGDRYYVR
;
A
#
# COMPACT_ATOMS: atom_id res chain seq x y z
N MET A 1 18.62 33.45 58.25
CA MET A 1 19.26 32.71 57.14
C MET A 1 18.42 31.47 56.82
N TRP A 2 17.68 31.55 55.74
CA TRP A 2 16.85 30.39 55.26
C TRP A 2 17.62 29.72 54.12
N PHE A 3 18.04 28.48 54.32
CA PHE A 3 18.61 27.64 53.28
C PHE A 3 17.44 26.98 52.51
N ALA A 4 17.25 27.37 51.27
CA ALA A 4 16.40 26.65 50.36
C ALA A 4 17.14 25.40 49.83
N PRO A 5 16.54 24.19 49.90
CA PRO A 5 17.17 23.02 49.33
C PRO A 5 17.08 23.11 47.78
N LEU A 6 18.25 23.08 47.13
CA LEU A 6 18.33 22.85 45.68
C LEU A 6 17.83 21.41 45.39
N LEU A 7 16.60 21.29 44.90
CA LEU A 7 16.12 20.07 44.32
C LEU A 7 16.85 19.85 42.96
N TRP A 8 17.88 19.06 42.98
CA TRP A 8 18.44 18.50 41.74
C TRP A 8 17.44 17.52 41.21
N GLY A 9 16.68 17.94 40.18
CA GLY A 9 15.84 17.05 39.40
C GLY A 9 16.73 16.00 38.71
N LEU A 10 16.70 14.78 39.19
CA LEU A 10 17.23 13.63 38.49
C LEU A 10 16.46 13.49 37.16
N THR A 11 17.01 14.06 36.09
CA THR A 11 16.55 13.73 34.76
C THR A 11 16.89 12.26 34.52
N ALA A 12 15.87 11.40 34.50
CA ALA A 12 16.05 10.01 34.14
C ALA A 12 16.72 9.96 32.77
N ALA A 13 17.91 9.39 32.70
CA ALA A 13 18.61 9.21 31.41
C ALA A 13 17.70 8.40 30.47
N ALA A 14 17.53 8.93 29.26
CA ALA A 14 16.76 8.20 28.24
C ALA A 14 17.44 6.86 27.95
N ALA A 15 16.68 5.78 28.03
CA ALA A 15 17.21 4.46 27.68
C ALA A 15 17.43 4.38 26.16
N GLU A 16 18.58 3.83 25.75
CA GLU A 16 18.94 3.65 24.36
C GLU A 16 18.97 2.15 24.01
N ILE A 17 18.34 1.80 22.93
CA ILE A 17 18.27 0.44 22.39
C ILE A 17 18.76 0.48 20.96
N TYR A 18 19.52 -0.53 20.55
CA TYR A 18 20.14 -0.60 19.23
C TYR A 18 19.69 -1.85 18.47
N VAL A 19 19.40 -1.69 17.18
CA VAL A 19 19.04 -2.75 16.24
C VAL A 19 20.02 -2.71 15.08
N ALA A 20 20.54 -3.86 14.66
CA ALA A 20 21.42 -4.01 13.50
C ALA A 20 21.09 -5.30 12.73
N LYS A 21 21.37 -5.33 11.42
CA LYS A 21 21.13 -6.51 10.58
C LYS A 21 21.94 -7.73 11.00
N ASP A 22 23.11 -7.51 11.55
CA ASP A 22 24.04 -8.51 12.11
C ASP A 22 23.89 -8.66 13.63
N GLY A 23 22.80 -8.14 14.20
CA GLY A 23 22.49 -8.24 15.61
C GLY A 23 21.98 -9.64 16.01
N ASP A 24 21.70 -9.77 17.31
CA ASP A 24 21.19 -10.99 17.93
C ASP A 24 20.09 -10.62 18.94
N ASP A 25 18.89 -11.20 18.80
CA ASP A 25 17.76 -10.93 19.69
C ASP A 25 17.96 -11.47 21.11
N GLY A 26 18.94 -12.34 21.33
CA GLY A 26 19.45 -12.76 22.65
C GLY A 26 20.47 -11.82 23.25
N ALA A 27 20.93 -10.80 22.52
CA ALA A 27 21.90 -9.83 23.00
C ALA A 27 21.29 -8.82 23.98
N ALA A 28 22.10 -7.85 24.41
CA ALA A 28 21.69 -6.83 25.39
C ALA A 28 21.03 -5.58 24.78
N GLY A 29 20.93 -5.47 23.44
CA GLY A 29 20.37 -4.31 22.77
C GLY A 29 21.24 -3.06 22.83
N THR A 30 22.51 -3.16 23.16
CA THR A 30 23.46 -2.04 23.20
C THR A 30 24.11 -1.80 21.84
N LEU A 31 24.79 -0.66 21.67
CA LEU A 31 25.52 -0.34 20.42
C LEU A 31 26.51 -1.44 20.00
N LYS A 32 27.20 -2.09 20.96
CA LYS A 32 28.16 -3.17 20.70
C LYS A 32 27.51 -4.54 20.55
N ARG A 33 26.31 -4.72 21.06
CA ARG A 33 25.56 -5.98 21.05
C ARG A 33 24.09 -5.70 20.73
N PRO A 34 23.78 -5.23 19.50
CA PRO A 34 22.45 -4.84 19.12
C PRO A 34 21.49 -6.03 18.97
N PHE A 35 20.20 -5.76 19.00
CA PHE A 35 19.19 -6.72 18.61
C PHE A 35 19.18 -6.90 17.08
N ALA A 36 18.67 -8.05 16.61
CA ALA A 36 18.49 -8.33 15.20
C ALA A 36 17.17 -7.74 14.66
N THR A 37 16.12 -7.71 15.48
CA THR A 37 14.76 -7.38 15.03
C THR A 37 14.16 -6.15 15.71
N LEU A 38 13.31 -5.44 14.97
CA LEU A 38 12.53 -4.31 15.50
C LEU A 38 11.48 -4.78 16.52
N VAL A 39 10.96 -5.99 16.36
CA VAL A 39 10.01 -6.60 17.30
C VAL A 39 10.69 -6.78 18.67
N ARG A 40 11.91 -7.34 18.68
CA ARG A 40 12.65 -7.52 19.92
C ARG A 40 12.99 -6.18 20.59
N ALA A 41 13.35 -5.17 19.80
CA ALA A 41 13.61 -3.83 20.31
C ALA A 41 12.36 -3.16 20.90
N ARG A 42 11.18 -3.34 20.26
CA ARG A 42 9.90 -2.89 20.81
C ARG A 42 9.63 -3.51 22.18
N ASP A 43 9.78 -4.81 22.27
CA ASP A 43 9.47 -5.54 23.48
C ASP A 43 10.44 -5.18 24.63
N GLU A 44 11.69 -4.88 24.30
CA GLU A 44 12.64 -4.35 25.27
C GLU A 44 12.29 -2.92 25.68
N ALA A 45 11.92 -2.06 24.72
CA ALA A 45 11.54 -0.67 25.00
C ALA A 45 10.36 -0.57 25.97
N ARG A 46 9.39 -1.49 25.88
CA ARG A 46 8.25 -1.61 26.81
C ARG A 46 8.65 -1.78 28.29
N LYS A 47 9.81 -2.34 28.56
CA LYS A 47 10.32 -2.51 29.95
C LYS A 47 10.88 -1.20 30.53
N TRP A 48 11.25 -0.26 29.68
CA TRP A 48 11.94 0.97 30.09
C TRP A 48 11.08 2.23 29.94
N ASN A 49 10.15 2.28 28.99
CA ASN A 49 9.38 3.49 28.70
C ASN A 49 8.44 3.93 29.84
N THR A 50 8.12 3.05 30.77
CA THR A 50 7.40 3.38 32.00
C THR A 50 8.28 4.19 32.98
N LYS A 51 9.61 4.02 32.92
CA LYS A 51 10.60 4.70 33.77
C LYS A 51 11.08 6.01 33.16
N GLY A 52 11.02 6.15 31.83
CA GLY A 52 11.48 7.35 31.13
C GLY A 52 11.34 7.21 29.60
N PRO A 53 11.72 8.26 28.84
CA PRO A 53 11.78 8.16 27.38
C PRO A 53 12.78 7.10 26.92
N VAL A 54 12.46 6.39 25.83
CA VAL A 54 13.33 5.39 25.21
C VAL A 54 13.62 5.80 23.76
N THR A 55 14.88 5.68 23.35
CA THR A 55 15.24 5.83 21.94
C THR A 55 15.72 4.51 21.37
N VAL A 56 15.08 4.04 20.31
CA VAL A 56 15.51 2.89 19.53
C VAL A 56 16.28 3.38 18.31
N TYR A 57 17.56 3.10 18.28
CA TYR A 57 18.45 3.39 17.17
C TYR A 57 18.55 2.19 16.24
N VAL A 58 18.19 2.41 14.96
CA VAL A 58 18.32 1.39 13.93
C VAL A 58 19.54 1.67 13.08
N ARG A 59 20.44 0.67 12.95
CA ARG A 59 21.67 0.75 12.17
C ARG A 59 21.37 0.63 10.69
N ALA A 60 22.33 1.00 9.84
CA ALA A 60 22.21 0.92 8.39
C ALA A 60 21.76 -0.48 7.91
N GLY A 61 20.87 -0.52 6.94
CA GLY A 61 20.42 -1.78 6.32
C GLY A 61 18.99 -1.75 5.81
N VAL A 62 18.61 -2.84 5.15
CA VAL A 62 17.24 -3.13 4.74
C VAL A 62 16.67 -4.17 5.69
N TYR A 63 15.62 -3.81 6.39
CA TYR A 63 14.94 -4.66 7.37
C TYR A 63 13.63 -5.15 6.78
N ASP A 64 13.54 -6.46 6.59
CA ASP A 64 12.33 -7.09 6.13
C ASP A 64 11.36 -7.26 7.31
N LEU A 65 10.13 -6.81 7.10
CA LEU A 65 9.03 -6.96 8.05
C LEU A 65 8.11 -8.09 7.54
N PRO A 66 8.31 -9.34 7.98
CA PRO A 66 7.46 -10.46 7.55
C PRO A 66 6.04 -10.32 8.06
N GLU A 67 5.88 -9.58 9.16
CA GLU A 67 4.61 -9.29 9.79
C GLU A 67 4.52 -7.80 10.14
N THR A 68 3.31 -7.33 10.41
CA THR A 68 3.08 -5.95 10.86
C THR A 68 3.73 -5.71 12.22
N LEU A 69 4.63 -4.75 12.30
CA LEU A 69 5.13 -4.24 13.58
C LEU A 69 4.00 -3.45 14.26
N LYS A 70 3.31 -4.10 15.18
CA LYS A 70 2.22 -3.47 15.94
C LYS A 70 2.77 -2.61 17.06
N LEU A 71 2.42 -1.32 17.04
CA LEU A 71 2.65 -0.38 18.12
C LEU A 71 1.31 -0.02 18.74
N GLU A 72 1.25 -0.01 20.07
CA GLU A 72 0.05 0.19 20.86
C GLU A 72 0.26 1.33 21.87
N ALA A 73 -0.73 1.65 22.68
CA ALA A 73 -0.61 2.71 23.69
C ALA A 73 0.56 2.48 24.65
N GLN A 74 0.88 1.23 24.96
CA GLN A 74 2.04 0.86 25.80
C GLN A 74 3.40 1.16 25.15
N ASP A 75 3.44 1.44 23.84
CA ASP A 75 4.68 1.83 23.13
C ASP A 75 4.88 3.36 23.10
N SER A 76 4.07 4.10 23.85
CA SER A 76 4.22 5.53 24.02
C SER A 76 5.59 5.88 24.63
N ARG A 77 6.08 7.10 24.35
CA ARG A 77 7.40 7.59 24.81
C ARG A 77 8.61 6.84 24.24
N VAL A 78 8.41 6.09 23.13
CA VAL A 78 9.49 5.43 22.38
C VAL A 78 9.73 6.20 21.08
N THR A 79 10.94 6.64 20.87
CA THR A 79 11.39 7.31 19.65
C THR A 79 12.18 6.32 18.78
N TRP A 80 11.76 6.11 17.53
CA TRP A 80 12.47 5.30 16.57
C TRP A 80 13.20 6.19 15.58
N ARG A 81 14.51 5.98 15.42
CA ARG A 81 15.31 6.78 14.50
C ARG A 81 16.54 6.03 14.00
N PRO A 82 17.07 6.38 12.80
CA PRO A 82 18.35 5.86 12.38
C PRO A 82 19.46 6.30 13.34
N TYR A 83 20.45 5.43 13.52
CA TYR A 83 21.65 5.80 14.27
C TYR A 83 22.45 6.80 13.46
N ARG A 84 22.67 7.99 14.02
CA ARG A 84 23.31 9.13 13.32
C ARG A 84 22.58 9.41 11.99
N ASN A 85 23.31 9.38 10.87
CA ASN A 85 22.78 9.61 9.52
C ASN A 85 22.79 8.32 8.68
N GLU A 86 22.75 7.16 9.32
CA GLU A 86 22.78 5.87 8.62
C GLU A 86 21.50 5.67 7.80
N LYS A 87 21.65 5.09 6.61
CA LYS A 87 20.49 4.80 5.73
C LYS A 87 19.79 3.53 6.19
N VAL A 88 18.58 3.68 6.68
CA VAL A 88 17.69 2.59 7.09
C VAL A 88 16.51 2.49 6.15
N THR A 89 16.19 1.29 5.72
CA THR A 89 14.99 1.00 4.93
C THR A 89 14.20 -0.11 5.61
N LEU A 90 12.94 0.15 5.92
CA LEU A 90 12.00 -0.88 6.37
C LEU A 90 11.17 -1.31 5.15
N THR A 91 11.01 -2.60 4.93
CA THR A 91 10.23 -3.12 3.80
C THR A 91 9.40 -4.33 4.23
N ALA A 92 8.17 -4.39 3.73
CA ALA A 92 7.31 -5.57 3.80
C ALA A 92 7.22 -6.27 2.42
N ALA A 93 8.05 -5.85 1.46
CA ALA A 93 8.08 -6.43 0.13
C ALA A 93 8.79 -7.79 0.13
N GLN A 94 8.22 -8.73 -0.62
CA GLN A 94 8.89 -10.00 -0.91
C GLN A 94 9.63 -9.90 -2.25
N THR A 95 10.85 -10.42 -2.29
CA THR A 95 11.64 -10.43 -3.52
C THR A 95 11.14 -11.54 -4.45
N VAL A 96 10.74 -11.15 -5.67
CA VAL A 96 10.43 -12.11 -6.73
C VAL A 96 11.65 -12.26 -7.62
N THR A 97 12.07 -13.50 -7.85
CA THR A 97 13.23 -13.88 -8.67
C THR A 97 12.80 -14.82 -9.81
N GLY A 98 13.73 -15.28 -10.63
CA GLY A 98 13.46 -16.27 -11.66
C GLY A 98 12.68 -15.69 -12.86
N PHE A 99 12.87 -14.41 -13.18
CA PHE A 99 12.27 -13.80 -14.37
C PHE A 99 12.86 -14.41 -15.64
N THR A 100 11.98 -14.87 -16.52
CA THR A 100 12.33 -15.42 -17.84
C THR A 100 11.61 -14.64 -18.95
N PRO A 101 12.20 -14.51 -20.14
CA PRO A 101 11.51 -13.95 -21.29
C PRO A 101 10.23 -14.75 -21.62
N TRP A 102 9.16 -14.03 -21.93
CA TRP A 102 7.90 -14.65 -22.34
C TRP A 102 7.53 -14.29 -23.77
N LYS A 103 7.09 -13.04 -24.04
CA LYS A 103 6.80 -12.56 -25.39
C LYS A 103 6.92 -11.05 -25.48
N ALA A 104 7.28 -10.52 -26.65
CA ALA A 104 7.30 -9.08 -26.94
C ALA A 104 8.05 -8.24 -25.87
N GLY A 105 9.18 -8.75 -25.36
CA GLY A 105 9.96 -8.07 -24.32
C GLY A 105 9.39 -8.17 -22.90
N ILE A 106 8.26 -8.89 -22.71
CA ILE A 106 7.67 -9.11 -21.39
C ILE A 106 8.40 -10.26 -20.71
N LEU A 107 8.73 -10.06 -19.45
CA LEU A 107 9.28 -11.08 -18.57
C LEU A 107 8.16 -11.68 -17.71
N LYS A 108 8.26 -12.95 -17.37
CA LYS A 108 7.39 -13.61 -16.40
C LYS A 108 8.21 -14.25 -15.28
N ALA A 109 7.63 -14.31 -14.09
CA ALA A 109 8.14 -15.05 -12.95
C ALA A 109 6.99 -15.72 -12.20
N GLN A 110 7.30 -16.80 -11.49
CA GLN A 110 6.35 -17.43 -10.58
C GLN A 110 6.36 -16.66 -9.25
N ALA A 111 5.21 -16.16 -8.83
CA ALA A 111 5.04 -15.44 -7.58
C ALA A 111 4.45 -16.32 -6.46
N GLY A 112 4.19 -17.59 -6.72
CA GLY A 112 3.60 -18.52 -5.75
C GLY A 112 2.25 -18.02 -5.21
N ALA A 113 2.08 -18.05 -3.91
CA ALA A 113 0.89 -17.56 -3.21
C ALA A 113 0.93 -16.03 -2.94
N LEU A 114 1.89 -15.32 -3.52
CA LEU A 114 2.01 -13.87 -3.31
C LEU A 114 0.87 -13.13 -4.00
N HIS A 115 -0.01 -12.53 -3.21
CA HIS A 115 -1.07 -11.64 -3.68
C HIS A 115 -0.65 -10.20 -3.41
N SER A 116 -0.05 -9.53 -4.41
CA SER A 116 0.37 -8.15 -4.29
C SER A 116 -0.22 -7.29 -5.41
N ARG A 117 -0.65 -6.10 -5.05
CA ARG A 117 -1.07 -5.04 -6.00
C ARG A 117 0.04 -4.04 -6.29
N GLN A 118 1.23 -4.27 -5.74
CA GLN A 118 2.37 -3.37 -5.89
C GLN A 118 3.61 -4.16 -6.28
N LEU A 119 4.22 -3.74 -7.38
CA LEU A 119 5.51 -4.23 -7.82
C LEU A 119 6.50 -3.07 -7.80
N PHE A 120 7.68 -3.31 -7.25
CA PHE A 120 8.79 -2.36 -7.29
C PHE A 120 9.95 -2.96 -8.09
N TYR A 121 10.49 -2.17 -8.99
CA TYR A 121 11.69 -2.52 -9.75
C TYR A 121 12.72 -1.40 -9.60
N ARG A 122 13.91 -1.74 -9.11
CA ARG A 122 15.00 -0.77 -8.82
C ARG A 122 14.50 0.41 -7.96
N GLY A 123 13.72 0.13 -6.91
CA GLY A 123 13.18 1.13 -6.00
C GLY A 123 12.04 1.99 -6.55
N ARG A 124 11.57 1.74 -7.78
CA ARG A 124 10.46 2.47 -8.40
C ARG A 124 9.22 1.59 -8.47
N ARG A 125 8.10 2.13 -8.01
CA ARG A 125 6.80 1.48 -8.14
C ARG A 125 6.41 1.38 -9.61
N GLN A 126 6.02 0.18 -10.03
CA GLN A 126 5.56 -0.09 -11.38
C GLN A 126 4.04 0.11 -11.48
N HIS A 127 3.58 0.47 -12.67
CA HIS A 127 2.16 0.53 -12.96
C HIS A 127 1.65 -0.88 -13.29
N LEU A 128 0.48 -1.24 -12.74
CA LEU A 128 -0.22 -2.44 -13.17
C LEU A 128 -0.63 -2.28 -14.64
N ALA A 129 -0.55 -3.35 -15.42
CA ALA A 129 -1.11 -3.38 -16.76
C ALA A 129 -2.60 -3.03 -16.68
N ARG A 130 -3.05 -2.15 -17.56
CA ARG A 130 -4.45 -1.71 -17.61
C ARG A 130 -4.87 -1.34 -19.02
N TYR A 131 -6.16 -1.29 -19.23
CA TYR A 131 -6.77 -0.74 -20.43
C TYR A 131 -7.79 0.36 -20.05
N PRO A 132 -7.72 1.56 -20.63
CA PRO A 132 -6.63 2.08 -21.48
C PRO A 132 -5.29 2.15 -20.74
N ASN A 133 -4.18 2.15 -21.50
CA ASN A 133 -2.84 2.26 -20.93
C ASN A 133 -2.70 3.52 -20.08
N TYR A 134 -1.88 3.42 -19.02
CA TYR A 134 -1.50 4.60 -18.26
C TYR A 134 -0.76 5.60 -19.14
N ASP A 135 -1.18 6.86 -19.04
CA ASP A 135 -0.54 7.98 -19.74
C ASP A 135 0.35 8.77 -18.76
N PRO A 136 1.69 8.60 -18.82
CA PRO A 136 2.59 9.30 -17.92
C PRO A 136 2.71 10.80 -18.22
N GLN A 137 2.32 11.24 -19.42
CA GLN A 137 2.36 12.67 -19.80
C GLN A 137 1.10 13.40 -19.32
N ASN A 138 -0.01 12.66 -19.17
CA ASN A 138 -1.28 13.20 -18.67
C ASN A 138 -1.87 12.27 -17.60
N PRO A 139 -1.23 12.15 -16.43
CA PRO A 139 -1.57 11.13 -15.44
C PRO A 139 -2.94 11.28 -14.81
N TYR A 140 -3.56 12.46 -14.88
CA TYR A 140 -4.86 12.75 -14.28
C TYR A 140 -6.03 12.63 -15.24
N ALA A 141 -5.84 12.98 -16.51
CA ALA A 141 -6.92 13.01 -17.49
C ALA A 141 -6.74 12.01 -18.64
N GLY A 142 -5.51 11.57 -18.92
CA GLY A 142 -5.22 10.58 -19.95
C GLY A 142 -5.37 9.13 -19.46
N GLY A 143 -5.53 8.20 -20.41
CA GLY A 143 -5.59 6.78 -20.12
C GLY A 143 -6.86 6.34 -19.37
N TRP A 144 -8.00 6.94 -19.66
CA TRP A 144 -9.31 6.56 -19.12
C TRP A 144 -10.26 6.17 -20.24
N ALA A 145 -11.05 5.14 -20.00
CA ALA A 145 -12.29 4.86 -20.70
C ALA A 145 -13.46 5.48 -19.93
N TYR A 146 -14.58 5.67 -20.62
CA TYR A 146 -15.77 6.28 -20.04
C TYR A 146 -16.98 5.40 -20.33
N ALA A 147 -17.82 5.17 -19.31
CA ALA A 147 -19.07 4.46 -19.46
C ALA A 147 -19.92 5.10 -20.56
N ASP A 148 -20.50 4.25 -21.43
CA ASP A 148 -21.30 4.69 -22.59
C ASP A 148 -22.73 5.02 -22.18
N GLY A 149 -23.39 5.85 -23.00
CA GLY A 149 -24.78 6.20 -22.88
C GLY A 149 -25.03 7.72 -22.82
N LYS A 150 -26.28 8.08 -22.63
CA LYS A 150 -26.67 9.50 -22.52
C LYS A 150 -26.29 10.06 -21.14
N PRO A 151 -25.49 11.13 -21.07
CA PRO A 151 -25.13 11.74 -19.79
C PRO A 151 -26.34 12.15 -18.94
N VAL A 152 -26.20 11.96 -17.66
CA VAL A 152 -27.21 12.30 -16.66
C VAL A 152 -26.63 13.33 -15.68
N PRO A 153 -27.39 14.35 -15.27
CA PRO A 153 -26.94 15.31 -14.27
C PRO A 153 -26.51 14.59 -12.97
N MET A 154 -25.38 15.01 -12.42
CA MET A 154 -24.72 14.34 -11.28
C MET A 154 -25.66 14.15 -10.07
N TYR A 155 -26.47 15.15 -9.75
CA TYR A 155 -27.34 15.14 -8.58
C TYR A 155 -28.77 14.68 -8.85
N GLN A 156 -29.10 14.32 -10.09
CA GLN A 156 -30.41 13.77 -10.41
C GLN A 156 -30.54 12.34 -9.86
N GLU A 157 -31.58 12.05 -9.09
CA GLU A 157 -31.92 10.69 -8.69
C GLU A 157 -32.68 9.98 -9.79
N ILE A 158 -32.26 8.76 -10.11
CA ILE A 158 -32.87 7.93 -11.13
C ILE A 158 -33.24 6.58 -10.47
N PRO A 159 -34.53 6.24 -10.40
CA PRO A 159 -34.94 4.93 -9.88
C PRO A 159 -34.37 3.78 -10.71
N GLY A 160 -33.93 2.72 -10.02
CA GLY A 160 -33.50 1.48 -10.69
C GLY A 160 -32.07 1.52 -11.25
N GLU A 161 -31.27 2.55 -10.97
CA GLU A 161 -29.87 2.58 -11.39
C GLU A 161 -29.07 1.41 -10.81
N THR A 162 -28.22 0.81 -11.62
CA THR A 162 -27.37 -0.28 -11.20
C THR A 162 -26.05 0.20 -10.60
N ARG A 163 -25.52 -0.54 -9.64
CA ARG A 163 -24.22 -0.28 -9.02
C ARG A 163 -23.14 -1.28 -9.42
N ASN A 164 -23.53 -2.26 -10.23
CA ASN A 164 -22.66 -3.37 -10.60
C ASN A 164 -22.62 -3.65 -12.11
N SER A 165 -23.17 -2.76 -12.93
CA SER A 165 -23.07 -2.91 -14.37
C SER A 165 -23.08 -1.57 -15.10
N PHE A 166 -22.44 -1.53 -16.26
CA PHE A 166 -22.42 -0.37 -17.15
C PHE A 166 -22.04 -0.81 -18.57
N THR A 167 -22.43 -0.01 -19.55
CA THR A 167 -22.03 -0.20 -20.95
C THR A 167 -20.73 0.52 -21.26
N TYR A 168 -19.91 -0.10 -22.12
CA TYR A 168 -18.68 0.51 -22.62
C TYR A 168 -18.85 0.96 -24.07
N LYS A 169 -18.05 1.94 -24.50
CA LYS A 169 -18.07 2.48 -25.85
C LYS A 169 -17.54 1.46 -26.88
N PRO A 170 -18.00 1.49 -28.14
CA PRO A 170 -17.54 0.55 -29.17
C PRO A 170 -16.02 0.48 -29.32
N GLU A 171 -15.35 1.63 -29.25
CA GLU A 171 -13.90 1.76 -29.37
C GLU A 171 -13.14 1.09 -28.21
N ASP A 172 -13.81 0.89 -27.08
CA ASP A 172 -13.25 0.25 -25.89
C ASP A 172 -13.41 -1.28 -25.88
N ALA A 173 -14.06 -1.85 -26.91
CA ALA A 173 -14.21 -3.29 -27.03
C ALA A 173 -12.84 -3.98 -27.14
N ARG A 174 -12.61 -5.02 -26.33
CA ARG A 174 -11.36 -5.81 -26.32
C ARG A 174 -11.69 -7.28 -26.23
N PRO A 175 -10.94 -8.14 -26.95
CA PRO A 175 -11.16 -9.58 -26.95
C PRO A 175 -10.45 -10.25 -25.76
N TRP A 176 -10.76 -9.83 -24.52
CA TRP A 176 -10.19 -10.50 -23.34
C TRP A 176 -10.63 -11.96 -23.29
N ALA A 177 -9.65 -12.86 -23.13
CA ALA A 177 -9.90 -14.28 -23.04
C ALA A 177 -10.51 -14.70 -21.70
N HIS A 178 -10.07 -14.03 -20.62
CA HIS A 178 -10.48 -14.33 -19.25
C HIS A 178 -10.86 -13.04 -18.50
N PRO A 179 -11.99 -12.39 -18.86
CA PRO A 179 -12.35 -11.10 -18.26
C PRO A 179 -12.59 -11.18 -16.74
N GLN A 180 -13.02 -12.35 -16.25
CA GLN A 180 -13.27 -12.60 -14.82
C GLN A 180 -12.00 -12.57 -13.95
N ASP A 181 -10.80 -12.63 -14.57
CA ASP A 181 -9.53 -12.46 -13.85
C ASP A 181 -9.20 -10.98 -13.61
N GLY A 182 -9.89 -10.08 -14.35
CA GLY A 182 -9.70 -8.65 -14.29
C GLY A 182 -10.58 -7.95 -13.25
N GLU A 183 -10.21 -6.70 -12.97
CA GLU A 183 -10.94 -5.77 -12.12
C GLU A 183 -11.25 -4.49 -12.91
N VAL A 184 -12.37 -3.86 -12.59
CA VAL A 184 -12.66 -2.50 -13.01
C VAL A 184 -12.32 -1.55 -11.87
N PHE A 185 -11.50 -0.55 -12.18
CA PHE A 185 -11.31 0.62 -11.35
C PHE A 185 -12.20 1.74 -11.90
N VAL A 186 -13.17 2.19 -11.16
CA VAL A 186 -14.18 3.17 -11.61
C VAL A 186 -14.40 4.26 -10.57
N PHE A 187 -14.65 5.49 -11.04
CA PHE A 187 -15.15 6.59 -10.22
C PHE A 187 -16.64 6.77 -10.49
N PRO A 188 -17.54 6.12 -9.71
CA PRO A 188 -18.95 6.15 -10.01
C PRO A 188 -19.59 7.49 -9.60
N ARG A 189 -20.51 7.98 -10.40
CA ARG A 189 -21.41 9.14 -10.23
C ARG A 189 -20.73 10.47 -9.87
N TYR A 190 -20.08 10.56 -8.69
CA TYR A 190 -19.58 11.83 -8.16
C TYR A 190 -18.10 12.10 -8.43
N ASN A 191 -17.36 11.14 -9.01
CA ASN A 191 -15.92 11.25 -9.32
C ASN A 191 -14.96 11.57 -8.16
N TRP A 192 -15.41 11.54 -6.93
CA TRP A 192 -14.56 11.75 -5.74
C TRP A 192 -14.13 10.45 -5.04
N TRP A 193 -14.80 9.34 -5.34
CA TRP A 193 -14.60 8.05 -4.70
C TRP A 193 -14.45 6.97 -5.75
N ASN A 194 -13.39 6.19 -5.66
CA ASN A 194 -13.18 5.06 -6.57
C ASN A 194 -13.62 3.74 -5.96
N ASN A 195 -14.05 2.84 -6.81
CA ASN A 195 -14.26 1.44 -6.49
C ASN A 195 -13.35 0.56 -7.36
N ILE A 196 -12.94 -0.56 -6.82
CA ILE A 196 -12.18 -1.60 -7.51
C ILE A 196 -12.96 -2.89 -7.32
N VAL A 197 -13.58 -3.37 -8.39
CA VAL A 197 -14.48 -4.52 -8.32
C VAL A 197 -14.14 -5.51 -9.44
N ARG A 198 -14.10 -6.78 -9.13
CA ARG A 198 -13.84 -7.85 -10.12
C ARG A 198 -14.92 -7.87 -11.19
N ILE A 199 -14.53 -8.22 -12.40
CA ILE A 199 -15.47 -8.46 -13.50
C ILE A 199 -16.12 -9.83 -13.28
N GLN A 200 -17.43 -9.86 -13.31
CA GLN A 200 -18.21 -11.10 -13.31
C GLN A 200 -18.37 -11.62 -14.75
N SER A 201 -18.75 -10.75 -15.68
CA SER A 201 -18.95 -11.10 -17.09
C SER A 201 -18.88 -9.87 -17.99
N ILE A 202 -18.65 -10.12 -19.28
CA ILE A 202 -18.76 -9.12 -20.35
C ILE A 202 -19.65 -9.69 -21.45
N ASP A 203 -20.80 -9.06 -21.65
CA ASP A 203 -21.66 -9.30 -22.83
C ASP A 203 -21.17 -8.38 -23.96
N ARG A 204 -20.59 -8.98 -25.00
CA ARG A 204 -19.99 -8.22 -26.12
C ARG A 204 -21.04 -7.65 -27.07
N GLU A 205 -22.18 -8.31 -27.22
CA GLU A 205 -23.27 -7.84 -28.08
C GLU A 205 -23.92 -6.62 -27.49
N LYS A 206 -24.20 -6.65 -26.21
CA LYS A 206 -24.77 -5.52 -25.46
C LYS A 206 -23.74 -4.50 -25.01
N ARG A 207 -22.44 -4.80 -25.19
CA ARG A 207 -21.32 -4.00 -24.67
C ARG A 207 -21.43 -3.73 -23.15
N LEU A 208 -21.90 -4.72 -22.42
CA LEU A 208 -22.21 -4.62 -21.01
C LEU A 208 -21.12 -5.31 -20.17
N ILE A 209 -20.54 -4.58 -19.22
CA ILE A 209 -19.70 -5.14 -18.16
C ILE A 209 -20.57 -5.31 -16.93
N THR A 210 -20.57 -6.54 -16.38
CA THR A 210 -21.17 -6.85 -15.09
C THR A 210 -20.07 -7.12 -14.07
N LEU A 211 -20.16 -6.49 -12.92
CA LEU A 211 -19.21 -6.59 -11.82
C LEU A 211 -19.69 -7.62 -10.79
N ALA A 212 -18.77 -8.29 -10.13
CA ALA A 212 -19.04 -9.30 -9.10
C ALA A 212 -19.57 -8.71 -7.77
N GLY A 213 -19.65 -7.39 -7.66
CA GLY A 213 -20.17 -6.70 -6.49
C GLY A 213 -20.61 -5.28 -6.81
N ASN A 214 -21.31 -4.66 -5.88
CA ASN A 214 -21.80 -3.30 -6.02
C ASN A 214 -20.70 -2.27 -5.76
N CYS A 215 -20.67 -1.22 -6.59
CA CYS A 215 -19.98 0.02 -6.27
C CYS A 215 -20.71 0.83 -5.19
N SER A 216 -20.04 1.80 -4.62
CA SER A 216 -20.60 2.71 -3.59
C SER A 216 -21.78 3.53 -4.14
N TYR A 217 -21.75 3.83 -5.45
CA TYR A 217 -22.75 4.57 -6.17
C TYR A 217 -23.07 3.91 -7.52
N PRO A 218 -24.22 4.24 -8.15
CA PRO A 218 -24.49 3.83 -9.52
C PRO A 218 -23.38 4.27 -10.48
N ILE A 219 -23.09 3.43 -11.47
CA ILE A 219 -22.14 3.75 -12.54
C ILE A 219 -22.95 4.39 -13.69
N ARG A 220 -22.66 5.62 -14.01
CA ARG A 220 -23.41 6.41 -14.99
C ARG A 220 -22.61 6.64 -16.27
N PRO A 221 -23.30 6.90 -17.39
CA PRO A 221 -22.64 7.38 -18.60
C PRO A 221 -21.72 8.56 -18.33
N GLY A 222 -20.49 8.49 -18.83
CA GLY A 222 -19.46 9.48 -18.59
C GLY A 222 -18.59 9.24 -17.35
N ASP A 223 -18.92 8.27 -16.49
CA ASP A 223 -18.05 7.87 -15.39
C ASP A 223 -16.77 7.22 -15.94
N ARG A 224 -15.64 7.68 -15.45
CA ARG A 224 -14.33 7.20 -15.91
C ARG A 224 -13.94 5.90 -15.25
N TYR A 225 -13.38 5.02 -16.05
CA TYR A 225 -12.90 3.73 -15.58
C TYR A 225 -11.66 3.26 -16.33
N TYR A 226 -11.00 2.24 -15.82
CA TYR A 226 -10.09 1.37 -16.55
C TYR A 226 -10.24 -0.08 -16.08
N VAL A 227 -9.83 -1.01 -16.93
CA VAL A 227 -9.75 -2.44 -16.62
C VAL A 227 -8.31 -2.82 -16.34
N ARG A 228 -8.05 -3.64 -15.33
CA ARG A 228 -6.71 -4.13 -14.99
C ARG A 228 -6.73 -5.58 -14.55
#